data_a2a2f079c78963b42f68c5ecf2f78290
#
_entry.id   a2a2f079c78963b42f68c5ecf2f78290
#
_cell.length_a   1.000
_cell.length_b   1.000
_cell.length_c   1.000
_cell.angle_alpha   90.00
_cell.angle_beta   90.00
_cell.angle_gamma   90.00
#
_symmetry.space_group_name_H-M   'P 1'
#
loop_
_entity.id
_entity.type
_entity.pdbx_description
1 polymer ?
#
loop_
_entity_poly.entity_id
_entity_poly.type
_entity_poly.pdbx_seq_one_letter_code
_entity_poly.pdbx_strand_id
1 'polypeptide(L)'
;VSECFTLSHQITEGFLKGEYDAVKLCYTRFDSMMTQTATTLEVLPLTIEPTEAQKAEARRSQILYKPSCEEVFGAIIPEYVAGVLYGAVCESVASELAARRTAMDAATKNAGEMIDHLNLYYNRARQAAITQEITEIVAGADAES
;
A
#
# COMPACT_ATOMS: atom_id res chain seq x y z
N VAL A 1 -12.41 11.32 5.36
CA VAL A 1 -13.73 10.72 5.64
C VAL A 1 -14.83 11.49 4.90
N SER A 2 -14.94 12.83 5.06
CA SER A 2 -15.98 13.62 4.40
C SER A 2 -16.00 13.49 2.87
N GLU A 3 -14.84 13.45 2.24
CA GLU A 3 -14.72 13.26 0.79
C GLU A 3 -15.23 11.88 0.34
N CYS A 4 -15.02 10.83 1.15
CA CYS A 4 -15.55 9.50 0.85
C CYS A 4 -17.08 9.49 0.89
N PHE A 5 -17.69 10.25 1.81
CA PHE A 5 -19.15 10.41 1.85
C PHE A 5 -19.68 11.16 0.64
N THR A 6 -19.04 12.25 0.25
CA THR A 6 -19.45 13.01 -0.94
C THR A 6 -19.36 12.13 -2.19
N LEU A 7 -18.26 11.40 -2.33
CA LEU A 7 -18.04 10.48 -3.46
C LEU A 7 -19.05 9.32 -3.44
N SER A 8 -19.33 8.73 -2.29
CA SER A 8 -20.31 7.63 -2.18
C SER A 8 -21.71 8.06 -2.58
N HIS A 9 -22.12 9.26 -2.20
CA HIS A 9 -23.41 9.81 -2.64
C HIS A 9 -23.47 10.02 -4.15
N GLN A 10 -22.42 10.59 -4.75
CA GLN A 10 -22.35 10.77 -6.21
C GLN A 10 -22.41 9.42 -6.94
N ILE A 11 -21.64 8.43 -6.47
CA ILE A 11 -21.62 7.09 -7.04
C ILE A 11 -22.98 6.42 -6.94
N THR A 12 -23.62 6.48 -5.77
CA THR A 12 -24.93 5.86 -5.53
C THR A 12 -26.02 6.54 -6.36
N GLU A 13 -25.99 7.88 -6.44
CA GLU A 13 -26.95 8.64 -7.24
C GLU A 13 -26.81 8.35 -8.75
N GLY A 14 -25.58 8.30 -9.29
CA GLY A 14 -25.34 7.94 -10.68
C GLY A 14 -25.77 6.50 -10.99
N PHE A 15 -25.53 5.58 -10.09
CA PHE A 15 -26.00 4.19 -10.24
C PHE A 15 -27.53 4.11 -10.26
N LEU A 16 -28.22 4.83 -9.39
CA LEU A 16 -29.69 4.89 -9.33
C LEU A 16 -30.29 5.55 -10.59
N LYS A 17 -29.59 6.53 -11.19
CA LYS A 17 -29.99 7.16 -12.45
C LYS A 17 -29.74 6.26 -13.68
N GLY A 18 -29.03 5.14 -13.51
CA GLY A 18 -28.69 4.24 -14.60
C GLY A 18 -27.58 4.77 -15.52
N GLU A 19 -26.71 5.65 -15.02
CA GLU A 19 -25.55 6.15 -15.76
C GLU A 19 -24.50 5.05 -15.97
N TYR A 20 -24.48 4.06 -15.11
CA TYR A 20 -23.62 2.87 -15.17
C TYR A 20 -24.28 1.67 -14.46
N ASP A 21 -23.95 0.46 -14.93
CA ASP A 21 -24.56 -0.79 -14.47
C ASP A 21 -23.77 -1.46 -13.32
N ALA A 22 -22.51 -1.09 -13.14
CA ALA A 22 -21.65 -1.66 -12.10
C ALA A 22 -20.60 -0.65 -11.63
N VAL A 23 -20.26 -0.72 -10.36
CA VAL A 23 -19.16 0.04 -9.74
C VAL A 23 -18.16 -0.94 -9.17
N LYS A 24 -16.91 -0.85 -9.65
CA LYS A 24 -15.79 -1.66 -9.17
C LYS A 24 -14.70 -0.77 -8.60
N LEU A 25 -14.21 -1.14 -7.43
CA LEU A 25 -13.13 -0.46 -6.73
C LEU A 25 -11.85 -1.25 -6.89
N CYS A 26 -10.84 -0.66 -7.53
CA CYS A 26 -9.50 -1.22 -7.64
C CYS A 26 -8.60 -0.56 -6.58
N TYR A 27 -8.00 -1.36 -5.72
CA TYR A 27 -7.14 -0.88 -4.66
C TYR A 27 -6.06 -1.90 -4.31
N THR A 28 -5.08 -1.50 -3.50
CA THR A 28 -4.04 -2.41 -3.01
C THR A 28 -4.39 -2.87 -1.61
N ARG A 29 -4.75 -4.15 -1.47
CA ARG A 29 -5.02 -4.79 -0.20
C ARG A 29 -3.72 -5.00 0.57
N PHE A 30 -3.75 -4.66 1.83
CA PHE A 30 -2.64 -4.86 2.76
C PHE A 30 -2.75 -6.24 3.42
N ASP A 31 -1.99 -7.21 2.94
CA ASP A 31 -1.95 -8.56 3.54
C ASP A 31 -0.88 -8.63 4.64
N SER A 32 0.30 -8.03 4.40
CA SER A 32 1.39 -7.95 5.37
C SER A 32 2.40 -6.87 4.96
N MET A 33 3.38 -6.59 5.84
CA MET A 33 4.50 -5.68 5.52
C MET A 33 5.28 -6.09 4.25
N MET A 34 5.31 -7.38 3.93
CA MET A 34 6.05 -7.92 2.78
C MET A 34 5.17 -8.22 1.57
N THR A 35 3.85 -8.29 1.76
CA THR A 35 2.92 -8.72 0.71
C THR A 35 1.77 -7.73 0.62
N GLN A 36 1.64 -7.10 -0.54
CA GLN A 36 0.53 -6.24 -0.90
C GLN A 36 -0.04 -6.75 -2.22
N THR A 37 -1.36 -6.86 -2.29
CA THR A 37 -2.04 -7.48 -3.44
C THR A 37 -2.99 -6.48 -4.09
N ALA A 38 -2.79 -6.22 -5.40
CA ALA A 38 -3.77 -5.46 -6.17
C ALA A 38 -5.07 -6.26 -6.28
N THR A 39 -6.16 -5.65 -5.83
CA THR A 39 -7.47 -6.31 -5.71
C THR A 39 -8.55 -5.45 -6.33
N THR A 40 -9.54 -6.10 -6.93
CA THR A 40 -10.76 -5.44 -7.43
C THR A 40 -11.93 -5.94 -6.63
N LEU A 41 -12.69 -5.02 -6.06
CA LEU A 41 -13.92 -5.29 -5.32
C LEU A 41 -15.11 -4.73 -6.10
N GLU A 42 -16.14 -5.53 -6.30
CA GLU A 42 -17.40 -5.05 -6.83
C GLU A 42 -18.21 -4.43 -5.69
N VAL A 43 -18.51 -3.13 -5.84
CA VAL A 43 -19.17 -2.33 -4.80
C VAL A 43 -20.67 -2.24 -5.08
N LEU A 44 -21.05 -2.07 -6.33
CA LEU A 44 -22.44 -2.08 -6.80
C LEU A 44 -22.56 -2.90 -8.10
N PRO A 45 -23.63 -3.66 -8.30
CA PRO A 45 -24.73 -3.93 -7.38
C PRO A 45 -24.27 -4.73 -6.15
N LEU A 46 -24.96 -4.55 -5.02
CA LEU A 46 -24.69 -5.34 -3.82
C LEU A 46 -25.25 -6.76 -4.02
N THR A 47 -24.38 -7.70 -4.33
CA THR A 47 -24.73 -9.12 -4.40
C THR A 47 -24.44 -9.77 -3.05
N ILE A 48 -25.47 -9.89 -2.22
CA ILE A 48 -25.37 -10.57 -0.93
C ILE A 48 -25.84 -12.01 -1.12
N GLU A 49 -24.92 -12.96 -1.09
CA GLU A 49 -25.25 -14.38 -1.01
C GLU A 49 -25.37 -14.77 0.47
N PRO A 50 -26.60 -14.84 1.04
CA PRO A 50 -26.76 -15.20 2.43
C PRO A 50 -26.38 -16.66 2.67
N THR A 51 -25.54 -16.89 3.66
CA THR A 51 -25.21 -18.22 4.13
C THR A 51 -26.48 -18.94 4.65
N GLU A 52 -26.53 -20.27 4.55
CA GLU A 52 -27.71 -21.05 5.00
C GLU A 52 -28.10 -20.79 6.47
N ALA A 53 -27.11 -20.55 7.33
CA ALA A 53 -27.35 -20.12 8.71
C ALA A 53 -28.06 -18.77 8.80
N GLN A 54 -27.68 -17.79 7.98
CA GLN A 54 -28.32 -16.45 7.91
C GLN A 54 -29.75 -16.55 7.35
N LYS A 55 -29.98 -17.42 6.37
CA LYS A 55 -31.34 -17.70 5.83
C LYS A 55 -32.23 -18.30 6.90
N ALA A 56 -31.69 -19.20 7.74
CA ALA A 56 -32.45 -19.82 8.84
C ALA A 56 -32.77 -18.81 9.95
N GLU A 57 -31.87 -17.90 10.25
CA GLU A 57 -32.05 -16.85 11.25
C GLU A 57 -33.01 -15.76 10.76
N ALA A 58 -32.93 -15.36 9.50
CA ALA A 58 -33.84 -14.43 8.86
C ALA A 58 -35.29 -14.91 8.84
N ARG A 59 -35.51 -16.23 8.78
CA ARG A 59 -36.84 -16.83 8.89
C ARG A 59 -37.41 -16.78 10.32
N ARG A 60 -36.57 -16.65 11.35
CA ARG A 60 -36.96 -16.61 12.76
C ARG A 60 -37.18 -15.20 13.31
N SER A 61 -36.48 -14.21 12.74
CA SER A 61 -36.57 -12.82 13.17
C SER A 61 -37.38 -12.01 12.17
N GLN A 62 -38.54 -11.50 12.58
CA GLN A 62 -39.24 -10.46 11.84
C GLN A 62 -38.61 -9.11 12.16
N ILE A 63 -37.78 -8.61 11.24
CA ILE A 63 -37.22 -7.27 11.34
C ILE A 63 -38.25 -6.30 10.77
N LEU A 64 -38.72 -5.36 11.60
CA LEU A 64 -39.62 -4.29 11.21
C LEU A 64 -38.82 -3.08 10.80
N TYR A 65 -38.87 -2.73 9.51
CA TYR A 65 -38.27 -1.50 8.98
C TYR A 65 -39.25 -0.34 9.12
N LYS A 66 -38.80 0.77 9.70
CA LYS A 66 -39.60 2.02 9.83
C LYS A 66 -38.82 3.17 9.23
N PRO A 67 -39.41 3.99 8.34
CA PRO A 67 -40.79 3.92 7.88
C PRO A 67 -41.04 2.82 6.85
N SER A 68 -40.06 2.53 5.97
CA SER A 68 -40.13 1.45 4.96
C SER A 68 -38.78 0.80 4.74
N CYS A 69 -38.75 -0.38 4.13
CA CYS A 69 -37.51 -1.07 3.77
C CYS A 69 -36.69 -0.24 2.78
N GLU A 70 -37.32 0.37 1.79
CA GLU A 70 -36.68 1.16 0.74
C GLU A 70 -36.01 2.41 1.31
N GLU A 71 -36.65 3.15 2.22
CA GLU A 71 -36.08 4.32 2.84
C GLU A 71 -34.89 4.00 3.74
N VAL A 72 -34.99 2.90 4.50
CA VAL A 72 -33.89 2.45 5.36
C VAL A 72 -32.68 2.03 4.54
N PHE A 73 -32.87 1.23 3.48
CA PHE A 73 -31.76 0.84 2.61
C PHE A 73 -31.22 2.02 1.79
N GLY A 74 -32.07 2.92 1.35
CA GLY A 74 -31.66 4.17 0.69
C GLY A 74 -30.73 5.04 1.54
N ALA A 75 -30.90 5.01 2.85
CA ALA A 75 -30.02 5.72 3.79
C ALA A 75 -28.71 4.93 4.09
N ILE A 76 -28.80 3.62 4.24
CA ILE A 76 -27.66 2.79 4.68
C ILE A 76 -26.66 2.54 3.54
N ILE A 77 -27.15 2.35 2.30
CA ILE A 77 -26.26 2.00 1.17
C ILE A 77 -25.16 3.03 0.91
N PRO A 78 -25.45 4.35 0.86
CA PRO A 78 -24.40 5.35 0.68
C PRO A 78 -23.35 5.35 1.80
N GLU A 79 -23.79 5.12 3.06
CA GLU A 79 -22.88 5.02 4.20
C GLU A 79 -21.98 3.78 4.12
N TYR A 80 -22.55 2.64 3.72
CA TYR A 80 -21.79 1.41 3.47
C TYR A 80 -20.74 1.62 2.38
N VAL A 81 -21.13 2.21 1.25
CA VAL A 81 -20.20 2.51 0.14
C VAL A 81 -19.09 3.45 0.62
N ALA A 82 -19.41 4.49 1.40
CA ALA A 82 -18.42 5.38 1.98
C ALA A 82 -17.43 4.64 2.89
N GLY A 83 -17.93 3.71 3.71
CA GLY A 83 -17.10 2.87 4.57
C GLY A 83 -16.14 1.98 3.77
N VAL A 84 -16.63 1.35 2.70
CA VAL A 84 -15.81 0.52 1.79
C VAL A 84 -14.74 1.36 1.09
N LEU A 85 -15.10 2.53 0.57
CA LEU A 85 -14.15 3.47 -0.06
C LEU A 85 -13.05 3.90 0.93
N TYR A 86 -13.45 4.28 2.14
CA TYR A 86 -12.50 4.68 3.17
C TYR A 86 -11.55 3.54 3.58
N GLY A 87 -12.08 2.33 3.77
CA GLY A 87 -11.28 1.14 4.06
C GLY A 87 -10.24 0.86 2.98
N ALA A 88 -10.64 0.91 1.71
CA ALA A 88 -9.74 0.70 0.58
C ALA A 88 -8.63 1.76 0.47
N VAL A 89 -8.96 3.03 0.77
CA VAL A 89 -7.95 4.10 0.84
C VAL A 89 -6.96 3.84 1.97
N CYS A 90 -7.43 3.46 3.16
CA CYS A 90 -6.56 3.13 4.28
C CYS A 90 -5.63 1.96 3.97
N GLU A 91 -6.14 0.89 3.36
CA GLU A 91 -5.33 -0.27 2.95
C GLU A 91 -4.30 0.10 1.89
N SER A 92 -4.68 0.91 0.89
CA SER A 92 -3.75 1.38 -0.14
C SER A 92 -2.62 2.23 0.41
N VAL A 93 -2.93 3.15 1.34
CA VAL A 93 -1.93 3.99 2.01
C VAL A 93 -1.00 3.15 2.88
N ALA A 94 -1.55 2.20 3.64
CA ALA A 94 -0.76 1.28 4.46
C ALA A 94 0.19 0.43 3.58
N SER A 95 -0.29 -0.06 2.45
CA SER A 95 0.48 -0.82 1.46
C SER A 95 1.62 0.01 0.88
N GLU A 96 1.35 1.25 0.49
CA GLU A 96 2.37 2.17 -0.02
C GLU A 96 3.47 2.45 1.02
N LEU A 97 3.09 2.74 2.25
CA LEU A 97 4.03 3.01 3.34
C LEU A 97 4.89 1.78 3.68
N ALA A 98 4.31 0.59 3.66
CA ALA A 98 5.03 -0.66 3.88
C ALA A 98 6.04 -0.93 2.77
N ALA A 99 5.64 -0.79 1.51
CA ALA A 99 6.52 -0.97 0.36
C ALA A 99 7.67 0.05 0.37
N ARG A 100 7.36 1.32 0.65
CA ARG A 100 8.36 2.40 0.76
C ARG A 100 9.36 2.10 1.87
N ARG A 101 8.90 1.68 3.05
CA ARG A 101 9.78 1.32 4.16
C ARG A 101 10.72 0.18 3.77
N THR A 102 10.21 -0.90 3.20
CA THR A 102 11.02 -2.05 2.78
C THR A 102 12.08 -1.65 1.74
N ALA A 103 11.70 -0.81 0.78
CA ALA A 103 12.62 -0.29 -0.22
C ALA A 103 13.72 0.60 0.39
N MET A 104 13.38 1.47 1.35
CA MET A 104 14.33 2.33 2.03
C MET A 104 15.29 1.55 2.94
N ASP A 105 14.80 0.53 3.64
CA ASP A 105 15.63 -0.35 4.46
C ASP A 105 16.65 -1.10 3.58
N ALA A 106 16.22 -1.63 2.43
CA ALA A 106 17.12 -2.26 1.46
C ALA A 106 18.14 -1.28 0.88
N ALA A 107 17.71 -0.07 0.51
CA ALA A 107 18.60 0.97 0.00
C ALA A 107 19.65 1.39 1.03
N THR A 108 19.26 1.54 2.29
CA THR A 108 20.16 1.89 3.40
C THR A 108 21.22 0.80 3.61
N LYS A 109 20.82 -0.47 3.58
CA LYS A 109 21.74 -1.60 3.68
C LYS A 109 22.73 -1.61 2.52
N ASN A 110 22.26 -1.48 1.29
CA ASN A 110 23.11 -1.45 0.10
C ASN A 110 24.09 -0.26 0.12
N ALA A 111 23.64 0.91 0.60
CA ALA A 111 24.52 2.07 0.77
C ALA A 111 25.62 1.83 1.82
N GLY A 112 25.29 1.17 2.93
CA GLY A 112 26.28 0.75 3.94
C GLY A 112 27.35 -0.17 3.35
N GLU A 113 26.93 -1.21 2.63
CA GLU A 113 27.85 -2.15 1.96
C GLU A 113 28.75 -1.42 0.93
N MET A 114 28.21 -0.45 0.20
CA MET A 114 28.98 0.35 -0.75
C MET A 114 30.01 1.25 -0.06
N ILE A 115 29.66 1.86 1.08
CA ILE A 115 30.58 2.66 1.88
C ILE A 115 31.74 1.81 2.40
N ASP A 116 31.47 0.62 2.91
CA ASP A 116 32.49 -0.31 3.40
C ASP A 116 33.46 -0.71 2.28
N HIS A 117 32.90 -1.01 1.10
CA HIS A 117 33.70 -1.34 -0.07
C HIS A 117 34.58 -0.14 -0.53
N LEU A 118 34.03 1.05 -0.57
CA LEU A 118 34.79 2.27 -0.90
C LEU A 118 35.88 2.56 0.12
N ASN A 119 35.63 2.38 1.40
CA ASN A 119 36.64 2.50 2.45
C ASN A 119 37.79 1.52 2.27
N LEU A 120 37.48 0.28 1.89
CA LEU A 120 38.52 -0.72 1.57
C LEU A 120 39.38 -0.28 0.38
N TYR A 121 38.74 0.17 -0.71
CA TYR A 121 39.44 0.70 -1.89
C TYR A 121 40.32 1.91 -1.55
N TYR A 122 39.78 2.86 -0.81
CA TYR A 122 40.52 4.04 -0.37
C TYR A 122 41.77 3.67 0.43
N ASN A 123 41.63 2.78 1.42
CA ASN A 123 42.75 2.33 2.23
C ASN A 123 43.84 1.62 1.42
N ARG A 124 43.43 0.77 0.45
CA ARG A 124 44.36 0.10 -0.47
C ARG A 124 45.11 1.11 -1.35
N ALA A 125 44.39 2.05 -1.94
CA ALA A 125 45.01 3.09 -2.78
C ALA A 125 45.96 3.97 -1.98
N ARG A 126 45.58 4.36 -0.75
CA ARG A 126 46.42 5.12 0.16
C ARG A 126 47.71 4.37 0.50
N GLN A 127 47.60 3.09 0.88
CA GLN A 127 48.80 2.27 1.17
C GLN A 127 49.70 2.10 -0.05
N ALA A 128 49.13 1.90 -1.22
CA ALA A 128 49.91 1.83 -2.47
C ALA A 128 50.66 3.12 -2.76
N ALA A 129 50.03 4.29 -2.61
CA ALA A 129 50.65 5.60 -2.81
C ALA A 129 51.78 5.83 -1.80
N ILE A 130 51.57 5.57 -0.51
CA ILE A 130 52.60 5.68 0.51
C ILE A 130 53.78 4.75 0.22
N THR A 131 53.53 3.49 -0.19
CA THR A 131 54.57 2.53 -0.52
C THR A 131 55.38 3.02 -1.72
N GLN A 132 54.69 3.56 -2.74
CA GLN A 132 55.38 4.13 -3.92
C GLN A 132 56.29 5.30 -3.55
N GLU A 133 55.79 6.27 -2.75
CA GLU A 133 56.59 7.40 -2.29
C GLU A 133 57.84 6.96 -1.49
N ILE A 134 57.68 5.98 -0.58
CA ILE A 134 58.81 5.44 0.17
C ILE A 134 59.83 4.78 -0.79
N THR A 135 59.34 4.02 -1.76
CA THR A 135 60.20 3.35 -2.73
C THR A 135 60.99 4.34 -3.59
N GLU A 136 60.33 5.41 -4.02
CA GLU A 136 60.99 6.49 -4.79
C GLU A 136 62.04 7.23 -3.98
N ILE A 137 61.79 7.52 -2.69
CA ILE A 137 62.73 8.16 -1.80
C ILE A 137 63.96 7.26 -1.57
N VAL A 138 63.73 5.97 -1.29
CA VAL A 138 64.85 5.00 -1.09
C VAL A 138 65.68 4.83 -2.35
N ALA A 139 65.02 4.68 -3.53
CA ALA A 139 65.72 4.56 -4.79
C ALA A 139 66.55 5.82 -5.15
N GLY A 140 66.02 7.01 -4.79
CA GLY A 140 66.77 8.28 -4.94
C GLY A 140 67.97 8.37 -4.02
N ALA A 141 67.87 7.94 -2.78
CA ALA A 141 69.00 7.92 -1.83
C ALA A 141 70.09 6.92 -2.23
N ASP A 142 69.70 5.74 -2.74
CA ASP A 142 70.67 4.76 -3.25
C ASP A 142 71.38 5.19 -4.53
N ALA A 143 70.78 6.09 -5.33
CA ALA A 143 71.39 6.62 -6.54
C ALA A 143 72.43 7.75 -6.27
N GLU A 144 72.41 8.37 -5.08
CA GLU A 144 73.36 9.39 -4.66
C GLU A 144 74.54 8.83 -3.87
N SER A 145 74.53 7.60 -3.49
CA SER A 145 75.60 6.91 -2.76
C SER A 145 76.50 6.09 -3.68
#